data_653108cb38a6fd4c3ccaeed7510b6e40
#
_entry.id   653108cb38a6fd4c3ccaeed7510b6e40
#
_cell.length_a   1.000
_cell.length_b   1.000
_cell.length_c   1.000
_cell.angle_alpha   90.00
_cell.angle_beta   90.00
_cell.angle_gamma   90.00
#
_symmetry.space_group_name_H-M   'P 1'
#
loop_
_entity.id
_entity.type
_entity.pdbx_description
1 polymer ?
#
loop_
_entity_poly.entity_id
_entity_poly.type
_entity_poly.pdbx_seq_one_letter_code
_entity_poly.pdbx_strand_id
1 'polypeptide(L)'
;MDSSQHHPWVGNWKLESETGFVDWLIAQGATTAEATAERDIIRRHTTLTIAVDDDRVDLIWSTNIRGRLRRTKTVLSYSLDGVSVTTTDTPLGSVSATAAVEQDMLVHRVIGPRGTETHRRHIVGGRLHQTMTTDDPALSTTTCELIWRRTR
;
A
#
# COMPACT_ATOMS: atom_id res chain seq x y z
N MET A 1 26.32 -13.78 -10.93
CA MET A 1 25.83 -12.41 -10.97
C MET A 1 24.50 -12.35 -10.24
N ASP A 2 24.46 -11.60 -9.20
CA ASP A 2 23.27 -11.50 -8.37
C ASP A 2 22.18 -10.75 -9.15
N SER A 3 21.09 -11.44 -9.46
CA SER A 3 19.96 -10.88 -10.18
C SER A 3 18.99 -10.13 -9.25
N SER A 4 19.27 -10.08 -7.95
CA SER A 4 18.45 -9.33 -7.03
C SER A 4 18.69 -7.83 -7.25
N GLN A 5 17.81 -7.21 -8.00
CA GLN A 5 17.82 -5.76 -8.12
C GLN A 5 17.42 -5.19 -6.76
N HIS A 6 18.34 -4.44 -6.15
CA HIS A 6 18.05 -3.76 -4.92
C HIS A 6 17.27 -2.49 -5.24
N HIS A 7 15.95 -2.61 -5.23
CA HIS A 7 15.10 -1.43 -5.35
C HIS A 7 15.16 -0.65 -4.03
N PRO A 8 15.27 0.68 -4.10
CA PRO A 8 15.42 1.49 -2.88
C PRO A 8 14.21 1.44 -1.95
N TRP A 9 13.03 1.08 -2.48
CA TRP A 9 11.80 0.97 -1.68
C TRP A 9 11.66 -0.38 -0.97
N VAL A 10 12.56 -1.33 -1.20
CA VAL A 10 12.58 -2.60 -0.45
C VAL A 10 13.02 -2.35 0.98
N GLY A 11 12.31 -2.90 1.94
CA GLY A 11 12.65 -2.77 3.35
C GLY A 11 11.43 -2.72 4.26
N ASN A 12 11.66 -2.30 5.49
CA ASN A 12 10.62 -2.18 6.52
C ASN A 12 10.33 -0.70 6.77
N TRP A 13 9.06 -0.36 6.79
CA TRP A 13 8.59 1.00 6.81
C TRP A 13 7.51 1.21 7.87
N LYS A 14 7.53 2.38 8.49
CA LYS A 14 6.51 2.82 9.44
C LYS A 14 5.96 4.17 9.01
N LEU A 15 4.65 4.34 9.10
CA LEU A 15 4.01 5.58 8.66
C LEU A 15 4.47 6.75 9.54
N GLU A 16 5.01 7.79 8.91
CA GLU A 16 5.47 9.02 9.55
C GLU A 16 4.43 10.12 9.44
N SER A 17 3.87 10.31 8.24
CA SER A 17 2.85 11.34 8.00
C SER A 17 1.92 10.91 6.87
N GLU A 18 0.78 11.57 6.79
CA GLU A 18 -0.21 11.32 5.75
C GLU A 18 -0.90 12.62 5.35
N THR A 19 -1.39 12.66 4.12
CA THR A 19 -2.22 13.76 3.60
C THR A 19 -3.38 13.15 2.84
N GLY A 20 -4.60 13.48 3.25
CA GLY A 20 -5.82 13.04 2.57
C GLY A 20 -6.23 11.60 2.83
N PHE A 21 -5.57 10.89 3.76
CA PHE A 21 -5.90 9.47 4.03
C PHE A 21 -7.30 9.30 4.62
N VAL A 22 -7.68 10.13 5.57
CA VAL A 22 -9.02 10.09 6.17
C VAL A 22 -10.08 10.38 5.10
N ASP A 23 -9.87 11.41 4.29
CA ASP A 23 -10.81 11.75 3.21
C ASP A 23 -10.88 10.65 2.16
N TRP A 24 -9.76 9.98 1.87
CA TRP A 24 -9.69 8.84 0.97
C TRP A 24 -10.59 7.70 1.46
N LEU A 25 -10.51 7.36 2.74
CA LEU A 25 -11.33 6.30 3.33
C LEU A 25 -12.81 6.69 3.39
N ILE A 26 -13.12 7.95 3.72
CA ILE A 26 -14.50 8.45 3.75
C ILE A 26 -15.12 8.39 2.35
N ALA A 27 -14.37 8.75 1.31
CA ALA A 27 -14.83 8.67 -0.06
C ALA A 27 -15.15 7.22 -0.48
N GLN A 28 -14.53 6.24 0.17
CA GLN A 28 -14.79 4.81 -0.08
C GLN A 28 -15.88 4.24 0.83
N GLY A 29 -16.56 5.05 1.62
CA GLY A 29 -17.70 4.66 2.42
C GLY A 29 -17.46 4.54 3.92
N ALA A 30 -16.25 4.82 4.41
CA ALA A 30 -15.98 4.81 5.83
C ALA A 30 -16.61 6.04 6.52
N THR A 31 -16.99 5.87 7.78
CA THR A 31 -17.36 7.03 8.60
C THR A 31 -16.10 7.78 9.02
N THR A 32 -16.27 9.03 9.45
CA THR A 32 -15.15 9.83 9.99
C THR A 32 -14.47 9.11 11.16
N ALA A 33 -15.27 8.53 12.05
CA ALA A 33 -14.72 7.78 13.20
C ALA A 33 -13.93 6.56 12.78
N GLU A 34 -14.42 5.77 11.81
CA GLU A 34 -13.73 4.61 11.28
C GLU A 34 -12.43 5.00 10.58
N ALA A 35 -12.47 6.04 9.74
CA ALA A 35 -11.31 6.51 9.00
C ALA A 35 -10.20 7.02 9.93
N THR A 36 -10.57 7.78 10.95
CA THR A 36 -9.64 8.32 11.94
C THR A 36 -9.02 7.20 12.76
N ALA A 37 -9.82 6.21 13.17
CA ALA A 37 -9.33 5.05 13.91
C ALA A 37 -8.34 4.24 13.08
N GLU A 38 -8.63 4.01 11.80
CA GLU A 38 -7.74 3.27 10.90
C GLU A 38 -6.41 4.01 10.69
N ARG A 39 -6.45 5.32 10.50
CA ARG A 39 -5.23 6.14 10.40
C ARG A 39 -4.36 5.98 11.65
N ASP A 40 -4.95 6.03 12.83
CA ASP A 40 -4.23 5.93 14.08
C ASP A 40 -3.63 4.52 14.26
N ILE A 41 -4.33 3.48 13.85
CA ILE A 41 -3.84 2.09 13.89
C ILE A 41 -2.62 1.95 12.97
N ILE A 42 -2.72 2.42 11.73
CA ILE A 42 -1.62 2.31 10.77
C ILE A 42 -0.40 3.08 11.30
N ARG A 43 -0.60 4.29 11.77
CA ARG A 43 0.50 5.14 12.24
C ARG A 43 1.22 4.56 13.46
N ARG A 44 0.49 3.98 14.40
CA ARG A 44 1.04 3.54 15.68
C ARG A 44 1.41 2.08 15.73
N HIS A 45 0.72 1.23 14.98
CA HIS A 45 0.78 -0.22 15.18
C HIS A 45 1.11 -1.02 13.93
N THR A 46 1.19 -0.39 12.76
CA THR A 46 1.37 -1.11 11.50
C THR A 46 2.75 -0.87 10.92
N THR A 47 3.39 -1.95 10.46
CA THR A 47 4.63 -1.92 9.69
C THR A 47 4.33 -2.44 8.30
N LEU A 48 4.84 -1.74 7.29
CA LEU A 48 4.81 -2.19 5.91
C LEU A 48 6.19 -2.75 5.57
N THR A 49 6.24 -4.00 5.14
CA THR A 49 7.45 -4.60 4.60
C THR A 49 7.28 -4.81 3.11
N ILE A 50 8.24 -4.34 2.34
CA ILE A 50 8.29 -4.56 0.89
C ILE A 50 9.50 -5.43 0.61
N ALA A 51 9.25 -6.61 0.05
CA ALA A 51 10.29 -7.57 -0.30
C ALA A 51 10.17 -7.95 -1.77
N VAL A 52 11.29 -8.17 -2.42
CA VAL A 52 11.34 -8.62 -3.82
C VAL A 52 12.14 -9.92 -3.88
N ASP A 53 11.56 -10.90 -4.55
CA ASP A 53 12.21 -12.17 -4.84
C ASP A 53 12.05 -12.45 -6.34
N ASP A 54 13.14 -12.40 -7.08
CA ASP A 54 13.17 -12.49 -8.55
C ASP A 54 12.28 -11.41 -9.18
N ASP A 55 11.18 -11.82 -9.80
CA ASP A 55 10.24 -10.93 -10.48
C ASP A 55 8.93 -10.73 -9.69
N ARG A 56 8.94 -11.06 -8.39
CA ARG A 56 7.76 -10.94 -7.54
C ARG A 56 8.01 -9.94 -6.42
N VAL A 57 6.99 -9.19 -6.09
CA VAL A 57 6.98 -8.28 -4.94
C VAL A 57 5.97 -8.77 -3.91
N ASP A 58 6.38 -8.75 -2.65
CA ASP A 58 5.50 -8.99 -1.51
C ASP A 58 5.30 -7.70 -0.75
N LEU A 59 4.05 -7.30 -0.56
CA LEU A 59 3.65 -6.22 0.33
C LEU A 59 3.09 -6.85 1.59
N ILE A 60 3.78 -6.66 2.71
CA ILE A 60 3.42 -7.30 3.97
C ILE A 60 3.02 -6.23 4.98
N TRP A 61 1.76 -6.25 5.35
CA TRP A 61 1.20 -5.34 6.35
C TRP A 61 1.07 -6.10 7.67
N SER A 62 1.80 -5.65 8.68
CA SER A 62 1.77 -6.27 10.01
C SER A 62 1.25 -5.27 11.02
N THR A 63 0.16 -5.61 11.68
CA THR A 63 -0.44 -4.77 12.73
C THR A 63 -0.40 -5.53 14.05
N ASN A 64 0.13 -4.88 15.09
CA ASN A 64 0.25 -5.45 16.42
C ASN A 64 -0.24 -4.42 17.45
N ILE A 65 -1.42 -4.65 18.02
CA ILE A 65 -2.01 -3.78 19.03
C ILE A 65 -1.93 -4.50 20.37
N ARG A 66 -1.09 -3.96 21.26
CA ARG A 66 -0.95 -4.48 22.63
C ARG A 66 -2.24 -4.24 23.43
N GLY A 67 -2.60 -5.19 24.27
CA GLY A 67 -3.75 -5.09 25.15
C GLY A 67 -5.07 -5.54 24.57
N ARG A 68 -5.17 -5.65 23.25
CA ARG A 68 -6.36 -6.16 22.56
C ARG A 68 -6.13 -7.47 21.84
N LEU A 69 -4.95 -8.06 21.97
CA LEU A 69 -4.54 -9.31 21.31
C LEU A 69 -4.78 -9.31 19.80
N ARG A 70 -4.84 -8.14 19.17
CA ARG A 70 -5.06 -8.05 17.75
C ARG A 70 -3.71 -8.05 17.03
N ARG A 71 -3.42 -9.20 16.42
CA ARG A 71 -2.29 -9.33 15.50
C ARG A 71 -2.83 -9.71 14.14
N THR A 72 -2.61 -8.87 13.15
CA THR A 72 -2.98 -9.17 11.78
C THR A 72 -1.76 -9.05 10.89
N LYS A 73 -1.66 -9.99 9.95
CA LYS A 73 -0.62 -9.97 8.94
C LYS A 73 -1.29 -10.22 7.59
N THR A 74 -1.18 -9.26 6.69
CA THR A 74 -1.70 -9.38 5.34
C THR A 74 -0.54 -9.38 4.38
N VAL A 75 -0.45 -10.41 3.53
CA VAL A 75 0.59 -10.53 2.50
C VAL A 75 -0.08 -10.45 1.14
N LEU A 76 0.35 -9.48 0.34
CA LEU A 76 -0.09 -9.33 -1.05
C LEU A 76 1.13 -9.57 -1.93
N SER A 77 1.07 -10.61 -2.76
CA SER A 77 2.18 -11.01 -3.64
C SER A 77 1.79 -10.82 -5.09
N TYR A 78 2.64 -10.14 -5.85
CA TYR A 78 2.37 -9.82 -7.25
C TYR A 78 3.59 -10.08 -8.11
N SER A 79 3.36 -10.48 -9.37
CA SER A 79 4.39 -10.46 -10.40
C SER A 79 4.69 -9.02 -10.80
N LEU A 80 5.97 -8.70 -11.00
CA LEU A 80 6.41 -7.34 -11.38
C LEU A 80 6.38 -7.08 -12.89
N ASP A 81 5.65 -7.88 -13.65
CA ASP A 81 5.59 -7.73 -15.12
C ASP A 81 4.61 -6.64 -15.59
N GLY A 82 3.77 -6.11 -14.70
CA GLY A 82 2.80 -5.06 -15.01
C GLY A 82 1.56 -5.53 -15.74
N VAL A 83 1.45 -6.80 -16.10
CA VAL A 83 0.34 -7.36 -16.88
C VAL A 83 -0.35 -8.53 -16.21
N SER A 84 0.38 -9.32 -15.42
CA SER A 84 -0.19 -10.47 -14.71
C SER A 84 -1.10 -9.99 -13.57
N VAL A 85 -2.39 -10.33 -13.67
CA VAL A 85 -3.37 -9.98 -12.66
C VAL A 85 -3.34 -11.05 -11.58
N THR A 86 -3.13 -10.62 -10.34
CA THR A 86 -3.21 -11.49 -9.18
C THR A 86 -4.49 -11.16 -8.41
N THR A 87 -5.30 -12.18 -8.14
CA THR A 87 -6.51 -12.03 -7.33
C THR A 87 -6.25 -12.60 -5.95
N THR A 88 -6.49 -11.81 -4.93
CA THR A 88 -6.28 -12.19 -3.53
C THR A 88 -7.60 -12.06 -2.78
N ASP A 89 -7.98 -13.10 -2.06
CA ASP A 89 -9.16 -13.06 -1.18
C ASP A 89 -8.79 -12.36 0.12
N THR A 90 -9.61 -11.37 0.48
CA THR A 90 -9.47 -10.65 1.74
C THR A 90 -10.78 -10.72 2.52
N PRO A 91 -10.79 -10.40 3.81
CA PRO A 91 -12.05 -10.37 4.59
C PRO A 91 -13.09 -9.41 4.01
N LEU A 92 -12.67 -8.44 3.18
CA LEU A 92 -13.58 -7.48 2.54
C LEU A 92 -13.95 -7.85 1.10
N GLY A 93 -13.53 -9.04 0.64
CA GLY A 93 -13.80 -9.53 -0.71
C GLY A 93 -12.49 -9.79 -1.48
N SER A 94 -12.64 -10.16 -2.74
CA SER A 94 -11.48 -10.42 -3.61
C SER A 94 -10.93 -9.13 -4.18
N VAL A 95 -9.60 -9.00 -4.16
CA VAL A 95 -8.87 -7.87 -4.73
C VAL A 95 -8.03 -8.37 -5.89
N SER A 96 -8.16 -7.75 -7.05
CA SER A 96 -7.36 -8.03 -8.24
C SER A 96 -6.41 -6.87 -8.50
N ALA A 97 -5.14 -7.18 -8.76
CA ALA A 97 -4.15 -6.13 -8.93
C ALA A 97 -3.01 -6.56 -9.84
N THR A 98 -2.30 -5.56 -10.36
CA THR A 98 -1.03 -5.72 -11.07
C THR A 98 0.04 -4.93 -10.37
N ALA A 99 1.31 -5.29 -10.60
CA ALA A 99 2.44 -4.53 -10.09
C ALA A 99 3.55 -4.45 -11.14
N ALA A 100 4.26 -3.34 -11.16
CA ALA A 100 5.37 -3.11 -12.08
C ALA A 100 6.36 -2.12 -11.47
N VAL A 101 7.58 -2.11 -12.00
CA VAL A 101 8.55 -1.04 -11.72
C VAL A 101 8.53 -0.10 -12.91
N GLU A 102 8.17 1.15 -12.67
CA GLU A 102 8.13 2.20 -13.70
C GLU A 102 8.92 3.40 -13.19
N GLN A 103 10.00 3.77 -13.90
CA GLN A 103 10.85 4.91 -13.53
C GLN A 103 11.34 4.84 -12.07
N ASP A 104 11.82 3.67 -11.66
CA ASP A 104 12.28 3.37 -10.28
C ASP A 104 11.19 3.41 -9.20
N MET A 105 9.94 3.54 -9.60
CA MET A 105 8.80 3.48 -8.68
C MET A 105 8.15 2.11 -8.73
N LEU A 106 7.71 1.64 -7.57
CA LEU A 106 6.81 0.49 -7.51
C LEU A 106 5.39 0.99 -7.77
N VAL A 107 4.81 0.57 -8.87
CA VAL A 107 3.45 0.95 -9.27
C VAL A 107 2.53 -0.26 -9.10
N HIS A 108 1.56 -0.11 -8.23
CA HIS A 108 0.60 -1.14 -7.87
C HIS A 108 -0.79 -0.65 -8.26
N ARG A 109 -1.46 -1.37 -9.16
CA ARG A 109 -2.79 -1.01 -9.66
C ARG A 109 -3.82 -2.00 -9.16
N VAL A 110 -4.79 -1.51 -8.40
CA VAL A 110 -5.88 -2.31 -7.84
C VAL A 110 -7.11 -2.10 -8.71
N ILE A 111 -7.64 -3.20 -9.25
CA ILE A 111 -8.75 -3.19 -10.19
C ILE A 111 -10.06 -3.40 -9.43
N GLY A 112 -10.91 -2.41 -9.45
CA GLY A 112 -12.23 -2.46 -8.82
C GLY A 112 -13.36 -2.38 -9.84
N PRO A 113 -14.61 -2.57 -9.40
CA PRO A 113 -15.76 -2.57 -10.29
C PRO A 113 -16.07 -1.21 -10.91
N ARG A 114 -15.58 -0.11 -10.30
CA ARG A 114 -15.84 1.25 -10.76
C ARG A 114 -14.62 1.93 -11.36
N GLY A 115 -13.44 1.32 -11.27
CA GLY A 115 -12.22 1.89 -11.79
C GLY A 115 -10.98 1.27 -11.20
N THR A 116 -9.84 1.84 -11.56
CA THR A 116 -8.53 1.38 -11.10
C THR A 116 -7.95 2.38 -10.12
N GLU A 117 -7.51 1.87 -8.99
CA GLU A 117 -6.78 2.62 -7.97
C GLU A 117 -5.28 2.38 -8.20
N THR A 118 -4.49 3.44 -8.24
CA THR A 118 -3.05 3.34 -8.49
C THR A 118 -2.27 3.81 -7.28
N HIS A 119 -1.38 2.97 -6.79
CA HIS A 119 -0.45 3.28 -5.71
C HIS A 119 0.96 3.36 -6.28
N ARG A 120 1.59 4.53 -6.19
CA ARG A 120 2.97 4.74 -6.61
C ARG A 120 3.84 4.92 -5.39
N ARG A 121 4.89 4.11 -5.30
CA ARG A 121 5.83 4.14 -4.18
C ARG A 121 7.23 4.41 -4.70
N HIS A 122 7.87 5.46 -4.19
CA HIS A 122 9.23 5.83 -4.56
C HIS A 122 9.94 6.48 -3.39
N ILE A 123 11.26 6.58 -3.48
CA ILE A 123 12.08 7.13 -2.41
C ILE A 123 12.40 8.59 -2.68
N VAL A 124 12.15 9.43 -1.69
CA VAL A 124 12.54 10.84 -1.69
C VAL A 124 13.19 11.15 -0.34
N GLY A 125 14.46 11.55 -0.36
CA GLY A 125 15.16 11.91 0.87
C GLY A 125 15.24 10.79 1.90
N GLY A 126 15.37 9.54 1.46
CA GLY A 126 15.42 8.38 2.34
C GLY A 126 14.07 7.93 2.90
N ARG A 127 13.00 8.57 2.51
CA ARG A 127 11.63 8.21 2.92
C ARG A 127 10.87 7.59 1.76
N LEU A 128 9.97 6.69 2.06
CA LEU A 128 9.08 6.08 1.07
C LEU A 128 7.84 6.96 0.92
N HIS A 129 7.65 7.50 -0.28
CA HIS A 129 6.46 8.28 -0.63
C HIS A 129 5.50 7.37 -1.39
N GLN A 130 4.30 7.23 -0.87
CA GLN A 130 3.23 6.48 -1.50
C GLN A 130 2.11 7.43 -1.87
N THR A 131 1.82 7.54 -3.16
CA THR A 131 0.71 8.35 -3.67
C THR A 131 -0.38 7.41 -4.17
N MET A 132 -1.61 7.63 -3.74
CA MET A 132 -2.76 6.85 -4.16
C MET A 132 -3.69 7.74 -4.97
N THR A 133 -4.04 7.30 -6.17
CA THR A 133 -4.97 7.99 -7.07
C THR A 133 -5.98 6.99 -7.61
N THR A 134 -7.11 7.48 -8.11
CA THR A 134 -8.15 6.64 -8.70
C THR A 134 -8.67 7.26 -9.98
N ASP A 135 -9.09 6.42 -10.92
CA ASP A 135 -9.79 6.85 -12.13
C ASP A 135 -11.31 6.75 -12.01
N ASP A 136 -11.84 6.37 -10.83
CA ASP A 136 -13.28 6.39 -10.57
C ASP A 136 -13.78 7.84 -10.61
N PRO A 137 -14.70 8.19 -11.53
CA PRO A 137 -15.19 9.57 -11.65
C PRO A 137 -15.80 10.13 -10.36
N ALA A 138 -16.37 9.28 -9.52
CA ALA A 138 -16.96 9.71 -8.24
C ALA A 138 -15.89 10.07 -7.21
N LEU A 139 -14.67 9.53 -7.37
CA LEU A 139 -13.56 9.69 -6.42
C LEU A 139 -12.34 10.38 -7.04
N SER A 140 -12.41 10.78 -8.29
CA SER A 140 -11.24 11.24 -9.08
C SER A 140 -10.56 12.48 -8.52
N THR A 141 -11.26 13.28 -7.71
CA THR A 141 -10.67 14.45 -7.05
C THR A 141 -9.99 14.12 -5.73
N THR A 142 -10.15 12.88 -5.24
CA THR A 142 -9.59 12.45 -3.97
C THR A 142 -8.22 11.83 -4.23
N THR A 143 -7.19 12.40 -3.61
CA THR A 143 -5.83 11.85 -3.65
C THR A 143 -5.35 11.65 -2.22
N CYS A 144 -4.43 10.70 -2.05
CA CYS A 144 -3.86 10.40 -0.75
C CYS A 144 -2.34 10.26 -0.89
N GLU A 145 -1.61 10.84 0.03
CA GLU A 145 -0.17 10.69 0.12
C GLU A 145 0.21 10.16 1.49
N LEU A 146 0.99 9.08 1.50
CA LEU A 146 1.54 8.49 2.72
C LEU A 146 3.07 8.60 2.66
N ILE A 147 3.67 9.06 3.75
CA ILE A 147 5.12 9.14 3.88
C ILE A 147 5.55 8.20 4.98
N TRP A 148 6.43 7.26 4.63
CA TRP A 148 6.91 6.21 5.51
C TRP A 148 8.38 6.43 5.80
N ARG A 149 8.79 6.21 7.06
CA ARG A 149 10.19 6.21 7.45
C ARG A 149 10.70 4.76 7.54
N ARG A 150 11.97 4.59 7.23
CA ARG A 150 12.60 3.28 7.32
C ARG A 150 12.77 2.86 8.79
N THR A 151 12.49 1.60 9.06
CA THR A 151 12.75 0.99 10.37
C THR A 151 13.78 -0.11 10.22
N ARG A 152 14.34 -0.52 11.35
CA ARG A 152 15.31 -1.61 11.39
C ARG A 152 14.62 -2.97 11.43
#